data_d1e1db1644e49dba482317052ee44f2b
#
_entry.id   d1e1db1644e49dba482317052ee44f2b
#
_cell.length_a   1.000
_cell.length_b   1.000
_cell.length_c   1.000
_cell.angle_alpha   90.00
_cell.angle_beta   90.00
_cell.angle_gamma   90.00
#
_symmetry.space_group_name_H-M   'P 1'
#
loop_
_entity.id
_entity.type
_entity.pdbx_description
1 polymer ?
#
loop_
_entity_poly.entity_id
_entity_poly.type
_entity_poly.pdbx_seq_one_letter_code
_entity_poly.pdbx_strand_id
1 'polypeptide(L)'
;MKIAVHHHPQTSFRCRLARQARVFTVLLAVCALCWLLAPQPARAQAAPSAAHLLIYSIDVEGGQSTLLVGPSGSSLLVDAGWPGNNGRDAERILAAMHDAGIKRIDHVLITHYHVDHAGGVPELVAHVEVGEFLDHGENREDSDDTRHNYAAYLRAIAGHRRRIVHPGDTIAIDGLSVVVLTADGEHIAAVPGIAPAPNPWCATEHAWPDDATENARSAGILVTFGSFKFLDLGDLTGQKEVALVCPSNPIGTVDLYLVTHHGMDWSNSRAIVNAIHPRAAIMNNGAHKAGKPAAWQIVHDSPGLIDLWQLHTAEDSDAAHNSPEALIANPKGDGDGHALKVVALPDGDFSVTNTRTGQTRNYPRK
;
A
#
# COMPACT_ATOMS: atom_id res chain seq x y z
N MET A 1 114.75 -6.57 -8.39
CA MET A 1 113.76 -5.97 -7.50
C MET A 1 112.40 -6.59 -7.82
N LYS A 2 111.99 -7.61 -7.02
CA LYS A 2 110.77 -8.41 -7.27
C LYS A 2 109.71 -7.89 -6.34
N ILE A 3 108.56 -7.50 -6.88
CA ILE A 3 107.41 -7.13 -6.12
C ILE A 3 106.39 -8.30 -6.16
N ALA A 4 106.07 -8.83 -4.99
CA ALA A 4 105.11 -9.93 -4.81
C ALA A 4 103.70 -9.38 -4.81
N VAL A 5 102.77 -10.03 -5.54
CA VAL A 5 101.36 -9.72 -5.56
C VAL A 5 100.61 -10.74 -4.66
N HIS A 6 99.97 -10.26 -3.62
CA HIS A 6 99.15 -11.08 -2.74
C HIS A 6 97.74 -11.26 -3.36
N HIS A 7 97.32 -12.50 -3.57
CA HIS A 7 95.94 -12.88 -3.86
C HIS A 7 95.12 -13.04 -2.57
N HIS A 8 93.99 -12.34 -2.50
CA HIS A 8 92.92 -12.58 -1.49
C HIS A 8 91.79 -13.42 -2.08
N PRO A 9 91.26 -14.39 -1.35
CA PRO A 9 90.13 -15.21 -1.88
C PRO A 9 88.72 -14.56 -1.63
N GLN A 10 88.01 -14.25 -2.73
CA GLN A 10 86.64 -13.78 -2.71
C GLN A 10 85.64 -14.93 -2.86
N THR A 11 85.50 -15.86 -1.93
CA THR A 11 84.58 -17.01 -2.11
C THR A 11 83.66 -17.30 -0.95
N SER A 12 83.56 -16.47 0.11
CA SER A 12 82.70 -16.80 1.26
C SER A 12 81.42 -15.94 1.39
N PHE A 13 81.32 -14.87 0.62
CA PHE A 13 80.17 -13.95 0.81
C PHE A 13 78.88 -14.30 -0.04
N ARG A 14 79.03 -14.92 -1.20
CA ARG A 14 77.94 -15.28 -2.09
C ARG A 14 77.06 -16.46 -1.59
N CYS A 15 77.65 -17.38 -0.80
CA CYS A 15 76.90 -18.55 -0.33
C CYS A 15 76.01 -18.26 0.87
N ARG A 16 76.25 -17.21 1.66
CA ARG A 16 75.39 -16.83 2.79
C ARG A 16 74.14 -16.04 2.34
N LEU A 17 74.22 -15.17 1.34
CA LEU A 17 73.11 -14.41 0.78
C LEU A 17 72.12 -15.31 0.08
N ALA A 18 72.52 -16.33 -0.66
CA ALA A 18 71.63 -17.27 -1.34
C ALA A 18 70.84 -18.16 -0.37
N ARG A 19 71.36 -18.45 0.80
CA ARG A 19 70.71 -19.27 1.83
C ARG A 19 69.67 -18.46 2.61
N GLN A 20 69.90 -17.18 2.89
CA GLN A 20 68.96 -16.28 3.53
C GLN A 20 67.79 -15.93 2.61
N ALA A 21 68.04 -15.74 1.30
CA ALA A 21 66.98 -15.48 0.32
C ALA A 21 65.97 -16.67 0.20
N ARG A 22 66.50 -17.93 0.22
CA ARG A 22 65.61 -19.12 0.17
C ARG A 22 64.77 -19.32 1.44
N VAL A 23 65.31 -18.98 2.62
CA VAL A 23 64.57 -19.07 3.88
C VAL A 23 63.47 -18.01 3.93
N PHE A 24 63.71 -16.79 3.43
CA PHE A 24 62.69 -15.72 3.35
C PHE A 24 61.58 -16.07 2.35
N THR A 25 61.90 -16.68 1.21
CA THR A 25 60.87 -17.07 0.20
C THR A 25 60.01 -18.21 0.70
N VAL A 26 60.56 -19.18 1.45
CA VAL A 26 59.79 -20.28 2.04
C VAL A 26 58.89 -19.77 3.17
N LEU A 27 59.36 -18.85 4.02
CA LEU A 27 58.56 -18.23 5.07
C LEU A 27 57.37 -17.40 4.51
N LEU A 28 57.59 -16.63 3.44
CA LEU A 28 56.52 -15.89 2.75
C LEU A 28 55.48 -16.81 2.10
N ALA A 29 55.94 -17.95 1.52
CA ALA A 29 55.00 -18.93 0.93
C ALA A 29 54.15 -19.65 1.99
N VAL A 30 54.75 -19.98 3.16
CA VAL A 30 54.01 -20.60 4.28
C VAL A 30 53.03 -19.62 4.91
N CYS A 31 53.37 -18.34 5.08
CA CYS A 31 52.44 -17.31 5.56
C CYS A 31 51.28 -17.08 4.59
N ALA A 32 51.52 -17.06 3.27
CA ALA A 32 50.49 -16.95 2.25
C ALA A 32 49.54 -18.17 2.26
N LEU A 33 50.04 -19.37 2.49
CA LEU A 33 49.23 -20.59 2.58
C LEU A 33 48.40 -20.62 3.87
N CYS A 34 48.90 -20.11 4.98
CA CYS A 34 48.15 -19.98 6.23
C CYS A 34 47.02 -18.96 6.13
N TRP A 35 47.16 -17.91 5.30
CA TRP A 35 46.07 -16.94 5.03
C TRP A 35 44.98 -17.54 4.15
N LEU A 36 45.29 -18.47 3.25
CA LEU A 36 44.32 -19.18 2.41
C LEU A 36 43.54 -20.27 3.17
N LEU A 37 44.07 -20.75 4.29
CA LEU A 37 43.46 -21.76 5.15
C LEU A 37 42.79 -21.17 6.40
N ALA A 38 42.85 -19.85 6.60
CA ALA A 38 42.12 -19.22 7.67
C ALA A 38 40.58 -19.38 7.40
N PRO A 39 39.81 -19.91 8.37
CA PRO A 39 38.39 -20.00 8.19
C PRO A 39 37.84 -18.58 7.91
N GLN A 40 37.35 -18.37 6.70
CA GLN A 40 36.62 -17.14 6.37
C GLN A 40 35.51 -17.01 7.39
N PRO A 41 35.35 -15.85 8.06
CA PRO A 41 34.18 -15.65 8.91
C PRO A 41 32.95 -15.95 8.06
N ALA A 42 32.17 -16.93 8.48
CA ALA A 42 30.90 -17.23 7.84
C ALA A 42 30.15 -15.89 7.74
N ARG A 43 29.95 -15.39 6.53
CA ARG A 43 29.11 -14.24 6.29
C ARG A 43 27.77 -14.66 6.86
N ALA A 44 27.39 -14.09 8.00
CA ALA A 44 26.06 -14.28 8.54
C ALA A 44 25.11 -13.92 7.39
N GLN A 45 24.47 -14.94 6.82
CA GLN A 45 23.39 -14.73 5.88
C GLN A 45 22.36 -13.93 6.68
N ALA A 46 22.18 -12.66 6.33
CA ALA A 46 21.09 -11.89 6.90
C ALA A 46 19.85 -12.77 6.77
N ALA A 47 19.16 -13.02 7.88
CA ALA A 47 17.90 -13.72 7.84
C ALA A 47 17.06 -13.05 6.74
N PRO A 48 16.39 -13.80 5.85
CA PRO A 48 15.55 -13.20 4.84
C PRO A 48 14.64 -12.22 5.55
N SER A 49 14.65 -10.95 5.16
CA SER A 49 13.73 -9.94 5.68
C SER A 49 12.34 -10.55 5.54
N ALA A 50 11.58 -10.60 6.63
CA ALA A 50 10.25 -11.19 6.58
C ALA A 50 9.49 -10.53 5.42
N ALA A 51 8.91 -11.35 4.52
CA ALA A 51 8.09 -10.85 3.44
C ALA A 51 6.98 -9.98 4.05
N HIS A 52 6.79 -8.77 3.55
CA HIS A 52 5.77 -7.84 4.06
C HIS A 52 5.00 -7.19 2.91
N LEU A 53 3.78 -6.82 3.19
CA LEU A 53 2.96 -5.96 2.36
C LEU A 53 3.01 -4.55 2.96
N LEU A 54 3.36 -3.55 2.14
CA LEU A 54 3.23 -2.14 2.48
C LEU A 54 1.92 -1.59 1.92
N ILE A 55 1.19 -0.82 2.74
CA ILE A 55 0.02 -0.05 2.30
C ILE A 55 0.20 1.38 2.79
N TYR A 56 0.07 2.33 1.89
CA TYR A 56 0.08 3.76 2.20
C TYR A 56 -1.29 4.33 1.91
N SER A 57 -1.98 4.82 2.94
CA SER A 57 -3.11 5.74 2.75
C SER A 57 -2.51 7.13 2.62
N ILE A 58 -2.42 7.60 1.37
CA ILE A 58 -1.76 8.85 0.99
C ILE A 58 -2.76 9.99 1.20
N ASP A 59 -2.32 11.05 1.84
CA ASP A 59 -3.14 12.23 2.01
C ASP A 59 -3.30 12.98 0.67
N VAL A 60 -4.51 13.00 0.17
CA VAL A 60 -4.94 13.78 -1.01
C VAL A 60 -6.10 14.71 -0.67
N GLU A 61 -6.19 15.16 0.60
CA GLU A 61 -7.15 16.15 1.08
C GLU A 61 -8.62 15.72 0.89
N GLY A 62 -8.93 14.49 1.28
CA GLY A 62 -10.29 13.93 1.22
C GLY A 62 -10.71 13.37 -0.13
N GLY A 63 -9.76 13.05 -0.98
CA GLY A 63 -9.91 12.11 -2.08
C GLY A 63 -9.31 10.75 -1.72
N GLN A 64 -9.08 9.91 -2.72
CA GLN A 64 -8.44 8.61 -2.51
C GLN A 64 -7.13 8.48 -3.28
N SER A 65 -6.11 7.98 -2.58
CA SER A 65 -4.91 7.40 -3.18
C SER A 65 -4.29 6.40 -2.19
N THR A 66 -4.33 5.14 -2.56
CA THR A 66 -3.82 4.04 -1.72
C THR A 66 -2.80 3.23 -2.50
N LEU A 67 -1.53 3.28 -2.05
CA LEU A 67 -0.45 2.52 -2.67
C LEU A 67 -0.21 1.22 -1.90
N LEU A 68 -0.29 0.09 -2.60
CA LEU A 68 0.08 -1.24 -2.12
C LEU A 68 1.37 -1.70 -2.78
N VAL A 69 2.33 -2.20 -1.99
CA VAL A 69 3.57 -2.78 -2.50
C VAL A 69 3.77 -4.15 -1.88
N GLY A 70 3.68 -5.18 -2.71
CA GLY A 70 3.86 -6.57 -2.32
C GLY A 70 5.31 -6.92 -1.99
N PRO A 71 5.57 -8.12 -1.46
CA PRO A 71 6.89 -8.53 -0.98
C PRO A 71 7.96 -8.61 -2.08
N SER A 72 7.57 -8.72 -3.35
CA SER A 72 8.48 -8.70 -4.51
C SER A 72 8.79 -7.29 -5.04
N GLY A 73 8.11 -6.25 -4.53
CA GLY A 73 8.10 -4.90 -5.08
C GLY A 73 7.03 -4.67 -6.15
N SER A 74 6.22 -5.68 -6.48
CA SER A 74 5.04 -5.54 -7.34
C SER A 74 4.01 -4.62 -6.71
N SER A 75 3.41 -3.71 -7.47
CA SER A 75 2.67 -2.58 -6.92
C SER A 75 1.30 -2.33 -7.56
N LEU A 76 0.36 -1.90 -6.72
CA LEU A 76 -0.98 -1.44 -7.11
C LEU A 76 -1.23 -0.07 -6.46
N LEU A 77 -1.57 0.92 -7.26
CA LEU A 77 -2.15 2.18 -6.80
C LEU A 77 -3.66 2.13 -7.01
N VAL A 78 -4.43 2.40 -5.98
CA VAL A 78 -5.88 2.58 -6.05
C VAL A 78 -6.15 4.07 -5.97
N ASP A 79 -6.65 4.64 -7.06
CA ASP A 79 -6.93 6.05 -7.28
C ASP A 79 -5.71 6.98 -7.20
N ALA A 80 -5.83 8.18 -7.75
CA ALA A 80 -4.73 9.14 -7.92
C ALA A 80 -5.02 10.53 -7.33
N GLY A 81 -6.15 10.69 -6.61
CA GLY A 81 -6.52 11.96 -5.99
C GLY A 81 -7.01 13.01 -6.99
N TRP A 82 -6.86 14.27 -6.58
CA TRP A 82 -7.34 15.45 -7.30
C TRP A 82 -6.36 15.93 -8.38
N PRO A 83 -6.85 16.61 -9.41
CA PRO A 83 -6.01 17.33 -10.35
C PRO A 83 -5.57 18.68 -9.77
N GLY A 84 -4.52 19.26 -10.32
CA GLY A 84 -4.08 20.62 -10.00
C GLY A 84 -3.29 20.69 -8.69
N ASN A 85 -3.50 21.76 -7.94
CA ASN A 85 -2.72 22.02 -6.72
C ASN A 85 -1.20 21.97 -6.94
N ASN A 86 -0.73 22.35 -8.12
CA ASN A 86 0.67 22.28 -8.57
C ASN A 86 1.27 20.86 -8.53
N GLY A 87 0.47 19.83 -8.79
CA GLY A 87 0.92 18.44 -8.80
C GLY A 87 1.03 17.81 -7.41
N ARG A 88 0.43 18.42 -6.39
CA ARG A 88 0.50 17.99 -4.99
C ARG A 88 0.29 16.49 -4.81
N ASP A 89 -0.79 15.94 -5.38
CA ASP A 89 -1.15 14.55 -5.14
C ASP A 89 -0.19 13.59 -5.85
N ALA A 90 0.25 13.93 -7.06
CA ALA A 90 1.29 13.18 -7.75
C ALA A 90 2.63 13.19 -6.98
N GLU A 91 3.03 14.33 -6.40
CA GLU A 91 4.23 14.44 -5.56
C GLU A 91 4.12 13.58 -4.28
N ARG A 92 2.96 13.56 -3.63
CA ARG A 92 2.70 12.72 -2.46
C ARG A 92 2.72 11.22 -2.80
N ILE A 93 2.21 10.84 -3.97
CA ILE A 93 2.33 9.45 -4.48
C ILE A 93 3.80 9.11 -4.74
N LEU A 94 4.57 9.98 -5.39
CA LEU A 94 6.01 9.80 -5.62
C LEU A 94 6.79 9.64 -4.30
N ALA A 95 6.44 10.41 -3.27
CA ALA A 95 7.05 10.30 -1.94
C ALA A 95 6.78 8.91 -1.32
N ALA A 96 5.56 8.39 -1.41
CA ALA A 96 5.21 7.05 -0.95
C ALA A 96 5.95 5.96 -1.75
N MET A 97 6.05 6.10 -3.07
CA MET A 97 6.83 5.20 -3.93
C MET A 97 8.31 5.19 -3.53
N HIS A 98 8.88 6.36 -3.26
CA HIS A 98 10.28 6.49 -2.83
C HIS A 98 10.52 5.79 -1.48
N ASP A 99 9.62 6.00 -0.50
CA ASP A 99 9.69 5.34 0.81
C ASP A 99 9.53 3.80 0.69
N ALA A 100 8.69 3.35 -0.24
CA ALA A 100 8.53 1.93 -0.57
C ALA A 100 9.67 1.34 -1.40
N GLY A 101 10.58 2.16 -1.94
CA GLY A 101 11.71 1.72 -2.77
C GLY A 101 11.35 1.29 -4.19
N ILE A 102 10.18 1.67 -4.70
CA ILE A 102 9.75 1.38 -6.08
C ILE A 102 9.91 2.59 -7.00
N LYS A 103 10.07 2.34 -8.30
CA LYS A 103 10.30 3.41 -9.32
C LYS A 103 9.21 3.47 -10.38
N ARG A 104 8.32 2.49 -10.41
CA ARG A 104 7.18 2.39 -11.32
C ARG A 104 5.99 1.82 -10.56
N ILE A 105 4.80 1.98 -11.12
CA ILE A 105 3.59 1.35 -10.63
C ILE A 105 3.18 0.29 -11.65
N ASP A 106 3.00 -0.97 -11.21
CA ASP A 106 2.64 -2.04 -12.14
C ASP A 106 1.18 -1.94 -12.57
N HIS A 107 0.29 -1.64 -11.62
CA HIS A 107 -1.14 -1.48 -11.88
C HIS A 107 -1.68 -0.21 -11.20
N VAL A 108 -2.52 0.54 -11.90
CA VAL A 108 -3.35 1.61 -11.34
C VAL A 108 -4.80 1.20 -11.51
N LEU A 109 -5.52 1.04 -10.41
CA LEU A 109 -6.97 0.83 -10.39
C LEU A 109 -7.66 2.17 -10.14
N ILE A 110 -8.50 2.60 -11.07
CA ILE A 110 -9.41 3.73 -10.85
C ILE A 110 -10.75 3.15 -10.45
N THR A 111 -11.16 3.44 -9.21
CA THR A 111 -12.40 2.90 -8.65
C THR A 111 -13.62 3.43 -9.39
N HIS A 112 -13.64 4.74 -9.65
CA HIS A 112 -14.69 5.45 -10.40
C HIS A 112 -14.18 6.82 -10.88
N TYR A 113 -14.99 7.59 -11.62
CA TYR A 113 -14.48 8.76 -12.35
C TYR A 113 -14.78 10.10 -11.69
N HIS A 114 -15.07 10.15 -10.38
CA HIS A 114 -15.09 11.43 -9.69
C HIS A 114 -13.69 12.05 -9.63
N VAL A 115 -13.68 13.39 -9.52
CA VAL A 115 -12.47 14.19 -9.69
C VAL A 115 -11.41 13.92 -8.63
N ASP A 116 -11.79 13.53 -7.45
CA ASP A 116 -10.94 13.22 -6.30
C ASP A 116 -10.40 11.78 -6.29
N HIS A 117 -10.68 11.01 -7.35
CA HIS A 117 -10.18 9.66 -7.59
C HIS A 117 -9.38 9.57 -8.90
N ALA A 118 -10.01 9.96 -10.01
CA ALA A 118 -9.40 9.88 -11.34
C ALA A 118 -8.66 11.17 -11.75
N GLY A 119 -8.90 12.28 -11.06
CA GLY A 119 -8.45 13.60 -11.48
C GLY A 119 -6.95 13.78 -11.50
N GLY A 120 -6.20 13.13 -10.61
CA GLY A 120 -4.74 13.18 -10.54
C GLY A 120 -4.00 12.35 -11.60
N VAL A 121 -4.70 11.48 -12.35
CA VAL A 121 -4.08 10.59 -13.34
C VAL A 121 -3.25 11.35 -14.40
N PRO A 122 -3.70 12.47 -15.00
CA PRO A 122 -2.91 13.20 -15.97
C PRO A 122 -1.54 13.67 -15.42
N GLU A 123 -1.50 14.08 -14.16
CA GLU A 123 -0.27 14.51 -13.50
C GLU A 123 0.59 13.32 -13.09
N LEU A 124 -0.02 12.24 -12.63
CA LEU A 124 0.68 11.00 -12.28
C LEU A 124 1.47 10.44 -13.48
N VAL A 125 0.84 10.27 -14.65
CA VAL A 125 1.50 9.68 -15.83
C VAL A 125 2.59 10.58 -16.42
N ALA A 126 2.62 11.86 -16.08
CA ALA A 126 3.70 12.75 -16.45
C ALA A 126 5.01 12.47 -15.69
N HIS A 127 4.94 11.79 -14.55
CA HIS A 127 6.06 11.57 -13.64
C HIS A 127 6.35 10.10 -13.35
N VAL A 128 5.38 9.19 -13.56
CA VAL A 128 5.44 7.78 -13.17
C VAL A 128 5.19 6.88 -14.37
N GLU A 129 6.07 5.88 -14.55
CA GLU A 129 5.80 4.78 -15.48
C GLU A 129 4.74 3.87 -14.88
N VAL A 130 3.64 3.64 -15.64
CA VAL A 130 2.53 2.76 -15.26
C VAL A 130 2.47 1.57 -16.21
N GLY A 131 2.39 0.35 -15.68
CA GLY A 131 2.32 -0.87 -16.46
C GLY A 131 0.95 -1.10 -17.09
N GLU A 132 -0.14 -0.95 -16.31
CA GLU A 132 -1.51 -1.17 -16.76
C GLU A 132 -2.49 -0.32 -15.93
N PHE A 133 -3.51 0.23 -16.60
CA PHE A 133 -4.66 0.85 -15.97
C PHE A 133 -5.82 -0.13 -15.91
N LEU A 134 -6.52 -0.13 -14.78
CA LEU A 134 -7.68 -0.94 -14.48
C LEU A 134 -8.84 -0.01 -14.12
N ASP A 135 -10.03 -0.26 -14.63
CA ASP A 135 -11.22 0.51 -14.31
C ASP A 135 -12.49 -0.31 -14.61
N HIS A 136 -13.66 0.19 -14.22
CA HIS A 136 -14.95 -0.48 -14.42
C HIS A 136 -15.58 -0.29 -15.83
N GLY A 137 -14.92 0.42 -16.75
CA GLY A 137 -15.37 0.57 -18.13
C GLY A 137 -15.83 1.99 -18.47
N GLU A 138 -17.05 2.17 -18.92
CA GLU A 138 -17.58 3.47 -19.32
C GLU A 138 -18.14 4.25 -18.13
N ASN A 139 -17.99 5.58 -18.15
CA ASN A 139 -18.71 6.45 -17.21
C ASN A 139 -20.22 6.26 -17.34
N ARG A 140 -20.89 6.02 -16.22
CA ARG A 140 -22.35 5.82 -16.15
C ARG A 140 -23.12 7.03 -15.62
N GLU A 141 -22.42 8.00 -15.07
CA GLU A 141 -23.07 9.20 -14.53
C GLU A 141 -23.27 10.26 -15.62
N ASP A 142 -24.50 10.76 -15.73
CA ASP A 142 -24.86 11.80 -16.69
C ASP A 142 -24.69 13.20 -16.06
N SER A 143 -23.45 13.55 -15.71
CA SER A 143 -23.07 14.89 -15.27
C SER A 143 -21.94 15.45 -16.17
N ASP A 144 -21.87 16.77 -16.30
CA ASP A 144 -20.79 17.41 -17.08
C ASP A 144 -19.45 17.18 -16.43
N ASP A 145 -19.37 17.16 -15.11
CA ASP A 145 -18.15 17.01 -14.35
C ASP A 145 -17.57 15.60 -14.54
N THR A 146 -18.37 14.55 -14.36
CA THR A 146 -17.88 13.18 -14.54
C THR A 146 -17.54 12.87 -15.99
N ARG A 147 -18.31 13.40 -16.95
CA ARG A 147 -17.95 13.30 -18.40
C ARG A 147 -16.60 13.96 -18.68
N HIS A 148 -16.36 15.13 -18.08
CA HIS A 148 -15.08 15.85 -18.25
C HIS A 148 -13.91 15.07 -17.66
N ASN A 149 -14.06 14.57 -16.42
CA ASN A 149 -13.04 13.80 -15.72
C ASN A 149 -12.74 12.49 -16.45
N TYR A 150 -13.76 11.75 -16.86
CA TYR A 150 -13.58 10.52 -17.65
C TYR A 150 -12.86 10.78 -18.97
N ALA A 151 -13.23 11.84 -19.69
CA ALA A 151 -12.55 12.21 -20.92
C ALA A 151 -11.08 12.64 -20.68
N ALA A 152 -10.78 13.29 -19.55
CA ALA A 152 -9.41 13.66 -19.17
C ALA A 152 -8.60 12.40 -18.82
N TYR A 153 -9.18 11.49 -18.05
CA TYR A 153 -8.59 10.18 -17.74
C TYR A 153 -8.25 9.40 -19.00
N LEU A 154 -9.20 9.22 -19.93
CA LEU A 154 -8.96 8.48 -21.18
C LEU A 154 -7.87 9.12 -22.05
N ARG A 155 -7.79 10.45 -22.08
CA ARG A 155 -6.70 11.15 -22.79
C ARG A 155 -5.33 10.88 -22.13
N ALA A 156 -5.29 10.91 -20.81
CA ALA A 156 -4.05 10.69 -20.07
C ALA A 156 -3.49 9.29 -20.26
N ILE A 157 -4.36 8.27 -20.28
CA ILE A 157 -3.95 6.88 -20.45
C ILE A 157 -3.85 6.43 -21.92
N ALA A 158 -4.03 7.35 -22.87
CA ALA A 158 -3.94 7.01 -24.30
C ALA A 158 -2.54 6.42 -24.63
N GLY A 159 -2.52 5.20 -25.16
CA GLY A 159 -1.27 4.47 -25.43
C GLY A 159 -0.77 3.58 -24.29
N HIS A 160 -1.33 3.67 -23.10
CA HIS A 160 -1.10 2.71 -22.02
C HIS A 160 -1.99 1.47 -22.19
N ARG A 161 -1.58 0.36 -21.55
CA ARG A 161 -2.46 -0.81 -21.42
C ARG A 161 -3.63 -0.45 -20.50
N ARG A 162 -4.84 -0.80 -20.91
CA ARG A 162 -6.07 -0.65 -20.14
C ARG A 162 -6.83 -1.97 -20.12
N ARG A 163 -7.35 -2.35 -18.97
CA ARG A 163 -8.22 -3.51 -18.79
C ARG A 163 -9.43 -3.13 -17.97
N ILE A 164 -10.61 -3.42 -18.49
CA ILE A 164 -11.86 -3.31 -17.75
C ILE A 164 -11.94 -4.48 -16.77
N VAL A 165 -12.24 -4.20 -15.50
CA VAL A 165 -12.38 -5.21 -14.45
C VAL A 165 -13.84 -5.48 -14.13
N HIS A 166 -14.10 -6.73 -13.72
CA HIS A 166 -15.42 -7.20 -13.32
C HIS A 166 -15.34 -7.92 -11.97
N PRO A 167 -16.46 -8.03 -11.22
CA PRO A 167 -16.48 -8.81 -9.99
C PRO A 167 -16.00 -10.24 -10.21
N GLY A 168 -15.04 -10.67 -9.40
CA GLY A 168 -14.38 -11.98 -9.51
C GLY A 168 -13.05 -11.97 -10.26
N ASP A 169 -12.71 -10.90 -10.98
CA ASP A 169 -11.40 -10.73 -11.59
C ASP A 169 -10.31 -10.63 -10.53
N THR A 170 -9.08 -11.00 -10.93
CA THR A 170 -7.90 -10.85 -10.09
C THR A 170 -6.92 -9.84 -10.68
N ILE A 171 -6.23 -9.10 -9.80
CA ILE A 171 -5.14 -8.22 -10.17
C ILE A 171 -3.83 -8.90 -9.75
N ALA A 172 -2.90 -9.03 -10.70
CA ALA A 172 -1.67 -9.78 -10.52
C ALA A 172 -0.63 -8.97 -9.73
N ILE A 173 -0.57 -9.18 -8.42
CA ILE A 173 0.47 -8.66 -7.53
C ILE A 173 1.17 -9.85 -6.89
N ASP A 174 2.46 -9.99 -7.11
CA ASP A 174 3.22 -11.14 -6.65
C ASP A 174 3.16 -11.29 -5.11
N GLY A 175 2.77 -12.48 -4.67
CA GLY A 175 2.63 -12.82 -3.25
C GLY A 175 1.33 -12.37 -2.61
N LEU A 176 0.43 -11.71 -3.34
CA LEU A 176 -0.90 -11.30 -2.89
C LEU A 176 -2.01 -11.98 -3.69
N SER A 177 -3.17 -12.16 -3.05
CA SER A 177 -4.43 -12.40 -3.74
C SER A 177 -5.22 -11.09 -3.71
N VAL A 178 -5.44 -10.49 -4.89
CA VAL A 178 -6.25 -9.27 -5.05
C VAL A 178 -7.46 -9.61 -5.90
N VAL A 179 -8.65 -9.59 -5.28
CA VAL A 179 -9.91 -9.97 -5.93
C VAL A 179 -10.81 -8.73 -6.05
N VAL A 180 -11.33 -8.48 -7.24
CA VAL A 180 -12.32 -7.44 -7.48
C VAL A 180 -13.67 -7.92 -6.93
N LEU A 181 -14.22 -7.17 -5.99
CA LEU A 181 -15.50 -7.49 -5.33
C LEU A 181 -16.69 -6.83 -6.02
N THR A 182 -16.50 -5.58 -6.44
CA THR A 182 -17.54 -4.74 -7.09
C THR A 182 -16.95 -4.04 -8.30
N ALA A 183 -17.73 -3.79 -9.32
CA ALA A 183 -17.42 -2.95 -10.48
C ALA A 183 -18.69 -2.69 -11.29
N ASP A 184 -18.84 -1.50 -11.89
CA ASP A 184 -19.98 -1.08 -12.74
C ASP A 184 -21.37 -1.38 -12.11
N GLY A 185 -21.44 -1.29 -10.77
CA GLY A 185 -22.67 -1.52 -10.01
C GLY A 185 -23.02 -2.98 -9.71
N GLU A 186 -22.21 -3.92 -10.22
CA GLU A 186 -22.30 -5.35 -9.95
C GLU A 186 -21.41 -5.76 -8.78
N HIS A 187 -21.64 -6.94 -8.21
CA HIS A 187 -20.85 -7.47 -7.10
C HIS A 187 -20.63 -8.98 -7.21
N ILE A 188 -19.59 -9.47 -6.53
CA ILE A 188 -19.27 -10.89 -6.48
C ILE A 188 -20.25 -11.64 -5.57
N ALA A 189 -20.64 -12.85 -5.97
CA ALA A 189 -21.49 -13.71 -5.14
C ALA A 189 -20.70 -14.50 -4.07
N ALA A 190 -19.43 -14.81 -4.34
CA ALA A 190 -18.54 -15.54 -3.43
C ALA A 190 -17.08 -15.26 -3.76
N VAL A 191 -16.26 -14.95 -2.75
CA VAL A 191 -14.81 -14.82 -2.88
C VAL A 191 -14.17 -16.21 -2.88
N PRO A 192 -13.27 -16.53 -3.82
CA PRO A 192 -12.58 -17.83 -3.85
C PRO A 192 -11.91 -18.14 -2.50
N GLY A 193 -12.20 -19.32 -1.95
CA GLY A 193 -11.65 -19.77 -0.67
C GLY A 193 -12.34 -19.22 0.57
N ILE A 194 -13.37 -18.38 0.44
CA ILE A 194 -14.18 -17.88 1.55
C ILE A 194 -15.62 -18.43 1.40
N ALA A 195 -16.08 -19.18 2.38
CA ALA A 195 -17.49 -19.60 2.42
C ALA A 195 -18.36 -18.42 2.87
N PRO A 196 -19.37 -18.00 2.07
CA PRO A 196 -20.31 -16.97 2.51
C PRO A 196 -21.02 -17.38 3.80
N ALA A 197 -21.10 -16.46 4.75
CA ALA A 197 -21.77 -16.68 6.03
C ALA A 197 -23.03 -15.81 6.15
N PRO A 198 -24.12 -16.28 6.78
CA PRO A 198 -25.27 -15.46 7.06
C PRO A 198 -24.89 -14.15 7.75
N ASN A 199 -25.43 -13.03 7.31
CA ASN A 199 -25.17 -11.73 7.89
C ASN A 199 -26.38 -11.27 8.74
N PRO A 200 -26.30 -11.36 10.09
CA PRO A 200 -27.40 -11.00 10.97
C PRO A 200 -27.74 -9.50 10.93
N TRP A 201 -26.79 -8.66 10.54
CA TRP A 201 -26.98 -7.21 10.51
C TRP A 201 -27.92 -6.74 9.40
N CYS A 202 -28.15 -7.57 8.38
CA CYS A 202 -29.11 -7.28 7.31
C CYS A 202 -30.54 -7.04 7.82
N ALA A 203 -30.94 -7.73 8.90
CA ALA A 203 -32.28 -7.62 9.46
C ALA A 203 -32.58 -6.26 10.12
N THR A 204 -31.54 -5.53 10.51
CA THR A 204 -31.64 -4.24 11.21
C THR A 204 -31.16 -3.07 10.35
N GLU A 205 -30.76 -3.35 9.11
CA GLU A 205 -30.30 -2.32 8.19
C GLU A 205 -31.49 -1.51 7.66
N HIS A 206 -31.32 -0.21 7.50
CA HIS A 206 -32.33 0.64 6.89
C HIS A 206 -32.26 0.58 5.37
N ALA A 207 -33.32 1.00 4.70
CA ALA A 207 -33.32 1.11 3.26
C ALA A 207 -32.44 2.30 2.81
N TRP A 208 -31.49 2.03 1.97
CA TRP A 208 -30.64 3.04 1.35
C TRP A 208 -31.28 3.52 0.05
N PRO A 209 -31.16 4.81 -0.30
CA PRO A 209 -31.64 5.30 -1.59
C PRO A 209 -30.88 4.66 -2.75
N ASP A 210 -31.53 4.54 -3.89
CA ASP A 210 -30.85 4.19 -5.13
C ASP A 210 -29.87 5.28 -5.53
N ASP A 211 -28.71 4.86 -6.01
CA ASP A 211 -27.67 5.76 -6.48
C ASP A 211 -27.32 5.44 -7.93
N ALA A 212 -27.47 6.45 -8.79
CA ALA A 212 -27.14 6.38 -10.22
C ALA A 212 -25.77 7.00 -10.55
N THR A 213 -25.05 7.50 -9.55
CA THR A 213 -23.75 8.14 -9.72
C THR A 213 -22.63 7.12 -9.91
N GLU A 214 -21.46 7.64 -10.22
CA GLU A 214 -20.22 6.85 -10.33
C GLU A 214 -19.83 6.17 -8.99
N ASN A 215 -20.22 6.72 -7.83
CA ASN A 215 -19.97 6.08 -6.54
C ASN A 215 -20.52 4.65 -6.50
N ALA A 216 -21.76 4.45 -6.97
CA ALA A 216 -22.37 3.11 -7.04
C ALA A 216 -21.68 2.17 -8.04
N ARG A 217 -20.73 2.66 -8.84
CA ARG A 217 -19.96 1.92 -9.84
C ARG A 217 -18.56 1.53 -9.34
N SER A 218 -18.17 1.98 -8.16
CA SER A 218 -16.83 1.79 -7.60
C SER A 218 -16.32 0.36 -7.73
N ALA A 219 -15.11 0.22 -8.29
CA ALA A 219 -14.38 -1.03 -8.36
C ALA A 219 -13.69 -1.29 -7.01
N GLY A 220 -14.35 -2.07 -6.16
CA GLY A 220 -13.83 -2.43 -4.83
C GLY A 220 -13.02 -3.71 -4.86
N ILE A 221 -12.03 -3.83 -3.98
CA ILE A 221 -11.11 -4.97 -3.91
C ILE A 221 -10.97 -5.54 -2.50
N LEU A 222 -10.74 -6.84 -2.44
CA LEU A 222 -10.21 -7.55 -1.27
C LEU A 222 -8.78 -7.99 -1.54
N VAL A 223 -7.85 -7.53 -0.71
CA VAL A 223 -6.45 -7.93 -0.74
C VAL A 223 -6.19 -8.94 0.38
N THR A 224 -5.60 -10.09 0.05
CA THR A 224 -5.21 -11.12 1.02
C THR A 224 -3.71 -11.37 0.91
N PHE A 225 -3.02 -11.29 2.05
CA PHE A 225 -1.62 -11.64 2.20
C PHE A 225 -1.44 -12.68 3.32
N GLY A 226 -1.37 -13.95 2.93
CA GLY A 226 -1.45 -15.04 3.90
C GLY A 226 -2.75 -15.00 4.71
N SER A 227 -2.63 -14.67 6.00
CA SER A 227 -3.79 -14.51 6.89
C SER A 227 -4.29 -13.06 7.00
N PHE A 228 -3.51 -12.07 6.57
CA PHE A 228 -3.91 -10.66 6.60
C PHE A 228 -4.88 -10.33 5.45
N LYS A 229 -5.92 -9.54 5.76
CA LYS A 229 -6.92 -9.08 4.79
C LYS A 229 -7.13 -7.58 4.88
N PHE A 230 -7.12 -6.91 3.74
CA PHE A 230 -7.42 -5.49 3.57
C PHE A 230 -8.59 -5.32 2.60
N LEU A 231 -9.56 -4.48 2.97
CA LEU A 231 -10.73 -4.13 2.17
C LEU A 231 -10.69 -2.67 1.78
N ASP A 232 -10.85 -2.41 0.48
CA ASP A 232 -11.02 -1.09 -0.12
C ASP A 232 -12.17 -1.16 -1.14
N LEU A 233 -13.22 -0.37 -0.93
CA LEU A 233 -14.42 -0.36 -1.77
C LEU A 233 -14.59 0.96 -2.55
N GLY A 234 -13.58 1.83 -2.53
CA GLY A 234 -13.71 3.17 -3.10
C GLY A 234 -14.85 3.94 -2.44
N ASP A 235 -15.74 4.52 -3.24
CA ASP A 235 -16.89 5.30 -2.76
C ASP A 235 -18.23 4.53 -2.87
N LEU A 236 -18.13 3.19 -2.82
CA LEU A 236 -19.34 2.34 -2.93
C LEU A 236 -20.44 2.80 -1.98
N THR A 237 -21.65 2.98 -2.49
CA THR A 237 -22.77 3.52 -1.71
C THR A 237 -23.49 2.45 -0.87
N GLY A 238 -24.16 2.87 0.19
CA GLY A 238 -24.79 1.98 1.17
C GLY A 238 -25.73 0.95 0.56
N GLN A 239 -26.50 1.31 -0.49
CA GLN A 239 -27.33 0.36 -1.22
C GLN A 239 -26.49 -0.78 -1.82
N LYS A 240 -25.34 -0.44 -2.42
CA LYS A 240 -24.44 -1.42 -3.06
C LYS A 240 -23.66 -2.22 -2.03
N GLU A 241 -23.28 -1.60 -0.91
CA GLU A 241 -22.67 -2.30 0.22
C GLU A 241 -23.63 -3.37 0.79
N VAL A 242 -24.90 -3.02 0.98
CA VAL A 242 -25.93 -3.97 1.45
C VAL A 242 -26.14 -5.10 0.44
N ALA A 243 -26.21 -4.78 -0.86
CA ALA A 243 -26.34 -5.80 -1.90
C ALA A 243 -25.15 -6.79 -1.90
N LEU A 244 -23.94 -6.32 -1.62
CA LEU A 244 -22.73 -7.14 -1.56
C LEU A 244 -22.74 -8.13 -0.38
N VAL A 245 -23.29 -7.74 0.78
CA VAL A 245 -23.16 -8.53 2.01
C VAL A 245 -24.47 -9.10 2.55
N CYS A 246 -25.58 -8.87 1.90
CA CYS A 246 -26.90 -9.37 2.34
C CYS A 246 -27.53 -10.32 1.30
N PRO A 247 -28.14 -11.42 1.74
CA PRO A 247 -28.31 -11.87 3.14
C PRO A 247 -27.08 -12.58 3.72
N SER A 248 -26.02 -12.74 2.94
CA SER A 248 -24.80 -13.47 3.32
C SER A 248 -23.56 -12.65 2.98
N ASN A 249 -22.60 -12.58 3.91
CA ASN A 249 -21.33 -11.91 3.71
C ASN A 249 -20.34 -12.84 2.96
N PRO A 250 -19.95 -12.53 1.70
CA PRO A 250 -18.98 -13.31 0.92
C PRO A 250 -17.53 -12.96 1.23
N ILE A 251 -17.26 -11.88 1.98
CA ILE A 251 -15.93 -11.32 2.25
C ILE A 251 -15.29 -11.98 3.47
N GLY A 252 -16.13 -12.37 4.45
CA GLY A 252 -15.69 -12.76 5.78
C GLY A 252 -15.20 -11.57 6.59
N THR A 253 -14.34 -11.83 7.59
CA THR A 253 -13.72 -10.77 8.41
C THR A 253 -12.45 -10.25 7.76
N VAL A 254 -12.12 -8.97 8.02
CA VAL A 254 -10.90 -8.32 7.53
C VAL A 254 -10.06 -7.79 8.69
N ASP A 255 -8.78 -7.56 8.47
CA ASP A 255 -7.88 -7.01 9.49
C ASP A 255 -7.84 -5.48 9.41
N LEU A 256 -7.82 -4.96 8.18
CA LEU A 256 -7.80 -3.52 7.89
C LEU A 256 -8.94 -3.16 6.94
N TYR A 257 -9.63 -2.07 7.24
CA TYR A 257 -10.69 -1.50 6.40
C TYR A 257 -10.35 -0.06 6.02
N LEU A 258 -10.27 0.25 4.74
CA LEU A 258 -10.31 1.63 4.28
C LEU A 258 -11.78 2.07 4.29
N VAL A 259 -12.08 3.04 5.13
CA VAL A 259 -13.47 3.49 5.34
C VAL A 259 -14.04 4.00 4.04
N THR A 260 -15.08 3.33 3.57
CA THR A 260 -15.70 3.60 2.28
C THR A 260 -16.14 5.06 2.18
N HIS A 261 -15.92 5.67 1.00
CA HIS A 261 -16.39 7.02 0.67
C HIS A 261 -15.86 8.07 1.67
N HIS A 262 -14.60 7.93 2.08
CA HIS A 262 -13.92 8.85 3.01
C HIS A 262 -14.66 9.08 4.34
N GLY A 263 -15.64 8.22 4.68
CA GLY A 263 -16.52 8.41 5.82
C GLY A 263 -17.69 9.34 5.54
N MET A 264 -18.25 9.35 4.32
CA MET A 264 -19.55 9.96 4.01
C MET A 264 -20.70 9.13 4.57
N ASP A 265 -21.78 9.78 4.92
CA ASP A 265 -23.00 9.17 5.50
C ASP A 265 -23.92 8.52 4.45
N TRP A 266 -23.52 8.48 3.20
CA TRP A 266 -24.19 7.75 2.10
C TRP A 266 -23.64 6.33 1.93
N SER A 267 -22.63 5.98 2.70
CA SER A 267 -21.90 4.74 2.71
C SER A 267 -21.70 4.27 4.15
N ASN A 268 -20.93 3.18 4.34
CA ASN A 268 -20.66 2.62 5.66
C ASN A 268 -21.88 2.05 6.36
N SER A 269 -22.67 1.24 5.62
CA SER A 269 -23.85 0.56 6.17
C SER A 269 -23.43 -0.33 7.36
N ARG A 270 -24.29 -0.40 8.39
CA ARG A 270 -24.06 -1.31 9.52
C ARG A 270 -23.93 -2.76 9.07
N ALA A 271 -24.64 -3.10 7.99
CA ALA A 271 -24.61 -4.44 7.43
C ALA A 271 -23.19 -4.85 7.00
N ILE A 272 -22.44 -3.98 6.32
CA ILE A 272 -21.07 -4.32 5.90
C ILE A 272 -20.07 -4.10 7.03
N VAL A 273 -20.09 -2.93 7.67
CA VAL A 273 -19.06 -2.57 8.67
C VAL A 273 -19.01 -3.58 9.82
N ASN A 274 -20.19 -3.99 10.32
CA ASN A 274 -20.26 -5.00 11.39
C ASN A 274 -19.97 -6.42 10.91
N ALA A 275 -20.29 -6.77 9.65
CA ALA A 275 -20.05 -8.12 9.13
C ALA A 275 -18.59 -8.38 8.79
N ILE A 276 -17.83 -7.36 8.38
CA ILE A 276 -16.39 -7.50 8.09
C ILE A 276 -15.53 -7.45 9.35
N HIS A 277 -16.03 -6.92 10.45
CA HIS A 277 -15.44 -6.97 11.79
C HIS A 277 -13.95 -6.56 11.80
N PRO A 278 -13.59 -5.35 11.35
CA PRO A 278 -12.19 -4.95 11.17
C PRO A 278 -11.47 -4.78 12.51
N ARG A 279 -10.17 -5.06 12.54
CA ARG A 279 -9.32 -4.80 13.71
C ARG A 279 -8.84 -3.36 13.76
N ALA A 280 -8.56 -2.77 12.59
CA ALA A 280 -8.31 -1.35 12.43
C ALA A 280 -9.03 -0.83 11.18
N ALA A 281 -9.39 0.45 11.21
CA ALA A 281 -9.91 1.17 10.06
C ALA A 281 -9.11 2.44 9.81
N ILE A 282 -9.00 2.85 8.55
CA ILE A 282 -8.40 4.12 8.14
C ILE A 282 -9.46 4.91 7.39
N MET A 283 -9.77 6.10 7.86
CA MET A 283 -10.67 7.05 7.21
C MET A 283 -9.82 8.10 6.46
N ASN A 284 -9.89 8.06 5.14
CA ASN A 284 -9.15 8.95 4.24
C ASN A 284 -9.91 10.26 3.97
N ASN A 285 -10.46 10.86 5.03
CA ASN A 285 -11.16 12.14 4.99
C ASN A 285 -10.21 13.32 4.80
N GLY A 286 -10.73 14.42 4.28
CA GLY A 286 -10.09 15.75 4.34
C GLY A 286 -10.53 16.52 5.58
N ALA A 287 -9.95 17.70 5.80
CA ALA A 287 -10.33 18.57 6.91
C ALA A 287 -11.80 19.03 6.78
N HIS A 288 -12.23 19.39 5.56
CA HIS A 288 -13.58 19.89 5.26
C HIS A 288 -14.36 18.97 4.32
N LYS A 289 -13.88 17.77 4.06
CA LYS A 289 -14.54 16.79 3.20
C LYS A 289 -14.69 15.46 3.88
N ALA A 290 -15.92 14.93 3.88
CA ALA A 290 -16.25 13.63 4.48
C ALA A 290 -16.02 13.58 6.02
N GLY A 291 -15.68 12.44 6.59
CA GLY A 291 -15.53 12.31 8.06
C GLY A 291 -16.85 12.65 8.80
N LYS A 292 -18.01 12.25 8.25
CA LYS A 292 -19.32 12.59 8.83
C LYS A 292 -19.56 11.83 10.14
N PRO A 293 -20.20 12.48 11.15
CA PRO A 293 -20.45 11.88 12.45
C PRO A 293 -21.13 10.51 12.40
N ALA A 294 -22.13 10.34 11.54
CA ALA A 294 -22.87 9.08 11.44
C ALA A 294 -21.99 7.94 10.93
N ALA A 295 -21.20 8.17 9.87
CA ALA A 295 -20.24 7.18 9.34
C ALA A 295 -19.13 6.88 10.36
N TRP A 296 -18.56 7.92 10.99
CA TRP A 296 -17.56 7.76 12.03
C TRP A 296 -18.08 6.87 13.16
N GLN A 297 -19.29 7.14 13.67
CA GLN A 297 -19.89 6.38 14.77
C GLN A 297 -20.13 4.91 14.39
N ILE A 298 -20.62 4.63 13.18
CA ILE A 298 -20.84 3.25 12.72
C ILE A 298 -19.53 2.48 12.69
N VAL A 299 -18.47 3.08 12.14
CA VAL A 299 -17.16 2.44 12.06
C VAL A 299 -16.55 2.29 13.44
N HIS A 300 -16.59 3.34 14.27
CA HIS A 300 -16.06 3.34 15.65
C HIS A 300 -16.71 2.25 16.51
N ASP A 301 -18.02 2.05 16.39
CA ASP A 301 -18.78 1.07 17.17
C ASP A 301 -18.73 -0.35 16.55
N SER A 302 -17.99 -0.54 15.47
CA SER A 302 -17.88 -1.84 14.81
C SER A 302 -17.31 -2.88 15.79
N PRO A 303 -17.93 -4.07 15.84
CA PRO A 303 -17.42 -5.15 16.69
C PRO A 303 -15.95 -5.46 16.36
N GLY A 304 -15.10 -5.55 17.38
CA GLY A 304 -13.70 -5.93 17.22
C GLY A 304 -12.74 -4.83 16.79
N LEU A 305 -13.23 -3.63 16.46
CA LEU A 305 -12.37 -2.49 16.14
C LEU A 305 -11.52 -2.11 17.35
N ILE A 306 -10.22 -1.96 17.14
CA ILE A 306 -9.27 -1.51 18.15
C ILE A 306 -9.01 0.00 17.98
N ASP A 307 -8.76 0.43 16.73
CA ASP A 307 -8.48 1.83 16.40
C ASP A 307 -9.13 2.24 15.07
N LEU A 308 -9.68 3.45 15.07
CA LEU A 308 -10.05 4.19 13.87
C LEU A 308 -9.01 5.29 13.64
N TRP A 309 -8.23 5.18 12.56
CA TRP A 309 -7.27 6.18 12.12
C TRP A 309 -7.94 7.15 11.16
N GLN A 310 -7.50 8.42 11.15
CA GLN A 310 -7.96 9.45 10.21
C GLN A 310 -6.79 10.12 9.51
N LEU A 311 -6.97 10.49 8.24
CA LEU A 311 -5.98 11.36 7.58
C LEU A 311 -6.06 12.79 8.10
N HIS A 312 -7.26 13.31 8.34
CA HIS A 312 -7.46 14.66 8.90
C HIS A 312 -8.42 14.64 10.09
N THR A 313 -8.31 15.64 10.95
CA THR A 313 -9.43 16.03 11.79
C THR A 313 -10.56 16.48 10.87
N ALA A 314 -11.75 15.92 11.03
CA ALA A 314 -12.94 16.39 10.31
C ALA A 314 -13.44 17.66 10.99
N GLU A 315 -13.05 18.84 10.48
CA GLU A 315 -13.36 20.14 11.10
C GLU A 315 -14.84 20.49 11.05
N ASP A 316 -15.57 19.92 10.07
CA ASP A 316 -17.03 20.07 9.95
C ASP A 316 -17.81 19.09 10.86
N SER A 317 -17.10 18.28 11.64
CA SER A 317 -17.65 17.35 12.64
C SER A 317 -17.35 17.84 14.04
N ASP A 318 -18.10 17.36 15.04
CA ASP A 318 -17.80 17.67 16.42
C ASP A 318 -16.60 16.86 16.96
N ALA A 319 -16.05 17.31 18.10
CA ALA A 319 -14.88 16.65 18.69
C ALA A 319 -15.13 15.19 19.15
N ALA A 320 -16.38 14.81 19.39
CA ALA A 320 -16.72 13.44 19.81
C ALA A 320 -16.66 12.44 18.64
N HIS A 321 -16.79 12.93 17.41
CA HIS A 321 -16.73 12.14 16.19
C HIS A 321 -15.41 12.38 15.42
N ASN A 322 -14.33 12.54 16.17
CA ASN A 322 -12.95 12.51 15.68
C ASN A 322 -12.12 11.58 16.56
N SER A 323 -11.20 10.88 15.96
CA SER A 323 -10.25 10.03 16.67
C SER A 323 -9.31 10.87 17.54
N PRO A 324 -8.70 10.31 18.60
CA PRO A 324 -7.64 10.98 19.33
C PRO A 324 -6.52 11.48 18.40
N GLU A 325 -5.94 12.65 18.66
CA GLU A 325 -4.92 13.29 17.81
C GLU A 325 -3.76 12.35 17.43
N ALA A 326 -3.37 11.43 18.31
CA ALA A 326 -2.33 10.45 18.05
C ALA A 326 -2.66 9.51 16.86
N LEU A 327 -3.94 9.35 16.53
CA LEU A 327 -4.44 8.52 15.42
C LEU A 327 -4.79 9.35 14.17
N ILE A 328 -4.50 10.65 14.19
CA ILE A 328 -4.76 11.56 13.07
C ILE A 328 -3.43 11.95 12.43
N ALA A 329 -3.30 11.76 11.13
CA ALA A 329 -2.08 12.10 10.41
C ALA A 329 -1.88 13.61 10.30
N ASN A 330 -2.93 14.36 9.94
CA ASN A 330 -2.92 15.81 9.72
C ASN A 330 -4.00 16.46 10.60
N PRO A 331 -3.71 16.77 11.89
CA PRO A 331 -4.71 17.25 12.83
C PRO A 331 -5.05 18.73 12.70
N LYS A 332 -4.37 19.49 11.84
CA LYS A 332 -4.56 20.92 11.65
C LYS A 332 -4.55 21.27 10.16
N GLY A 333 -5.71 21.71 9.68
CA GLY A 333 -5.86 22.27 8.34
C GLY A 333 -5.39 21.37 7.21
N ASP A 334 -5.16 21.97 6.06
CA ASP A 334 -4.53 21.33 4.91
C ASP A 334 -3.06 21.06 5.26
N GLY A 335 -2.79 19.82 5.62
CA GLY A 335 -1.55 19.43 6.26
C GLY A 335 -0.35 19.37 5.30
N ASP A 336 0.80 19.07 5.89
CA ASP A 336 2.05 18.81 5.16
C ASP A 336 2.02 17.51 4.34
N GLY A 337 0.86 16.86 4.21
CA GLY A 337 0.66 15.66 3.43
C GLY A 337 1.15 14.37 4.11
N HIS A 338 1.00 14.30 5.41
CA HIS A 338 1.37 13.11 6.17
C HIS A 338 0.42 11.94 5.88
N ALA A 339 1.00 10.78 5.57
CA ALA A 339 0.29 9.55 5.29
C ALA A 339 0.16 8.65 6.53
N LEU A 340 -0.70 7.64 6.41
CA LEU A 340 -0.70 6.49 7.29
C LEU A 340 -0.06 5.30 6.55
N LYS A 341 1.03 4.76 7.11
CA LYS A 341 1.76 3.63 6.55
C LYS A 341 1.46 2.36 7.32
N VAL A 342 1.03 1.32 6.61
CA VAL A 342 0.78 -0.01 7.16
C VAL A 342 1.87 -0.97 6.70
N VAL A 343 2.36 -1.80 7.63
CA VAL A 343 3.22 -2.94 7.34
C VAL A 343 2.48 -4.18 7.80
N ALA A 344 2.12 -5.06 6.87
CA ALA A 344 1.43 -6.31 7.18
C ALA A 344 2.33 -7.52 6.93
N LEU A 345 2.16 -8.55 7.74
CA LEU A 345 2.86 -9.82 7.68
C LEU A 345 1.91 -10.95 7.26
N PRO A 346 2.42 -12.05 6.67
CA PRO A 346 1.58 -13.12 6.16
C PRO A 346 0.89 -13.96 7.25
N ASP A 347 1.32 -13.84 8.52
CA ASP A 347 0.68 -14.46 9.66
C ASP A 347 -0.57 -13.69 10.15
N GLY A 348 -0.79 -12.48 9.63
CA GLY A 348 -1.91 -11.61 9.95
C GLY A 348 -1.60 -10.53 10.99
N ASP A 349 -0.35 -10.47 11.46
CA ASP A 349 0.13 -9.34 12.25
C ASP A 349 0.30 -8.13 11.33
N PHE A 350 -0.02 -6.95 11.82
CA PHE A 350 0.26 -5.71 11.10
C PHE A 350 0.50 -4.55 12.06
N SER A 351 1.04 -3.48 11.51
CA SER A 351 1.24 -2.22 12.23
C SER A 351 0.79 -1.04 11.37
N VAL A 352 0.36 0.03 12.03
CA VAL A 352 0.05 1.33 11.40
C VAL A 352 0.95 2.39 12.00
N THR A 353 1.64 3.12 11.13
CA THR A 353 2.54 4.22 11.49
C THR A 353 1.97 5.55 11.01
N ASN A 354 1.82 6.50 11.90
CA ASN A 354 1.54 7.90 11.57
C ASN A 354 2.84 8.56 11.11
N THR A 355 2.96 8.94 9.84
CA THR A 355 4.21 9.48 9.28
C THR A 355 4.55 10.87 9.82
N ARG A 356 3.59 11.63 10.37
CA ARG A 356 3.82 12.91 11.04
C ARG A 356 4.65 12.74 12.31
N THR A 357 4.30 11.74 13.12
CA THR A 357 4.88 11.57 14.47
C THR A 357 5.90 10.45 14.54
N GLY A 358 5.94 9.56 13.56
CA GLY A 358 6.69 8.30 13.61
C GLY A 358 6.10 7.27 14.59
N GLN A 359 4.98 7.60 15.26
CA GLN A 359 4.34 6.67 16.18
C GLN A 359 3.74 5.48 15.44
N THR A 360 4.04 4.28 15.93
CA THR A 360 3.55 3.02 15.38
C THR A 360 2.69 2.28 16.39
N ARG A 361 1.53 1.77 15.95
CA ARG A 361 0.72 0.81 16.71
C ARG A 361 0.76 -0.56 16.06
N ASN A 362 0.91 -1.59 16.88
CA ASN A 362 0.97 -2.98 16.44
C ASN A 362 -0.37 -3.68 16.72
N TYR A 363 -0.81 -4.49 15.79
CA TYR A 363 -2.03 -5.29 15.85
C TYR A 363 -1.67 -6.78 15.69
N PRO A 364 -1.23 -7.44 16.77
CA PRO A 364 -0.92 -8.86 16.71
C PRO A 364 -2.20 -9.68 16.50
N ARG A 365 -2.12 -10.73 15.70
CA ARG A 365 -3.20 -11.70 15.55
C ARG A 365 -3.28 -12.55 16.81
N LYS A 366 -4.47 -12.66 17.38
CA LYS A 366 -4.71 -13.46 18.58
C LYS A 366 -4.93 -14.93 18.25
#